data_7d768947ab889d84ab3e3d25e6e5bddc
#
_entry.id   7d768947ab889d84ab3e3d25e6e5bddc
#
_cell.length_a   1.000
_cell.length_b   1.000
_cell.length_c   1.000
_cell.angle_alpha   90.00
_cell.angle_beta   90.00
_cell.angle_gamma   90.00
#
_symmetry.space_group_name_H-M   'P 1'
#
loop_
_entity.id
_entity.type
_entity.pdbx_description
1 polymer ?
#
loop_
_entity_poly.entity_id
_entity_poly.type
_entity_poly.pdbx_seq_one_letter_code
_entity_poly.pdbx_strand_id
1 'polypeptide(L)'
;MNEEKGMVNAMMKNDFCLKSDTVTITPSNMENLWESDWIIAFRKGEKEQLGTATFAGEKLLGTVPLSVELIPRYRNRGLGTEIIRMMVNWAFLHKNIFEVVSKVEHENDKGVNALQKAGFVFRGNEGKVETYSIIKRKTAWTGVYAVVGIFVGLILGIVINSVWLGFVIGLIASLSVGAIMDNNALKYRESVTGKSEHSVRRSGK
;
A
#
# COMPACT_ATOMS: atom_id res chain seq x y z
N MET A 1 13.25 6.77 35.12
CA MET A 1 11.95 6.64 34.41
C MET A 1 11.90 7.36 33.07
N ASN A 2 12.54 8.54 32.89
CA ASN A 2 12.60 9.22 31.58
C ASN A 2 13.66 8.64 30.63
N GLU A 3 14.79 8.14 31.15
CA GLU A 3 15.84 7.55 30.33
C GLU A 3 15.47 6.17 29.76
N GLU A 4 14.76 5.34 30.53
CA GLU A 4 14.23 4.06 30.04
C GLU A 4 13.20 4.24 28.91
N LYS A 5 12.30 5.22 29.03
CA LYS A 5 11.37 5.57 27.95
C LYS A 5 12.09 6.06 26.70
N GLY A 6 13.17 6.81 26.88
CA GLY A 6 14.04 7.26 25.78
C GLY A 6 14.73 6.11 25.04
N MET A 7 15.21 5.12 25.79
CA MET A 7 15.92 3.95 25.26
C MET A 7 14.96 2.98 24.56
N VAL A 8 13.78 2.73 25.14
CA VAL A 8 12.71 1.92 24.53
C VAL A 8 12.19 2.59 23.23
N ASN A 9 11.98 3.90 23.24
CA ASN A 9 11.60 4.65 22.04
C ASN A 9 12.70 4.65 20.97
N ALA A 10 13.98 4.69 21.35
CA ALA A 10 15.10 4.60 20.41
C ALA A 10 15.25 3.19 19.82
N MET A 11 15.00 2.13 20.60
CA MET A 11 14.97 0.75 20.13
C MET A 11 13.78 0.50 19.19
N MET A 12 12.57 0.92 19.56
CA MET A 12 11.40 0.81 18.69
C MET A 12 11.53 1.65 17.41
N LYS A 13 12.22 2.79 17.47
CA LYS A 13 12.49 3.64 16.32
C LYS A 13 13.35 2.97 15.25
N ASN A 14 14.20 2.03 15.61
CA ASN A 14 15.00 1.25 14.69
C ASN A 14 14.21 0.14 13.97
N ASP A 15 13.15 -0.40 14.60
CA ASP A 15 12.33 -1.47 14.04
C ASP A 15 11.26 -0.95 13.06
N PHE A 16 10.82 0.32 13.21
CA PHE A 16 9.85 0.96 12.31
C PHE A 16 10.47 1.87 11.26
N CYS A 17 11.60 1.50 10.74
CA CYS A 17 12.33 2.27 9.73
C CYS A 17 12.15 1.63 8.36
N LEU A 18 11.56 2.37 7.42
CA LEU A 18 11.55 1.96 6.02
C LEU A 18 12.93 2.26 5.42
N LYS A 19 13.58 1.24 4.88
CA LYS A 19 14.95 1.35 4.34
C LYS A 19 14.98 0.94 2.88
N SER A 20 15.63 1.75 2.05
CA SER A 20 16.05 1.39 0.71
C SER A 20 17.58 1.44 0.60
N ASP A 21 18.10 1.34 -0.61
CA ASP A 21 19.55 1.47 -0.83
C ASP A 21 20.03 2.91 -0.63
N THR A 22 19.19 3.89 -0.91
CA THR A 22 19.52 5.33 -0.90
C THR A 22 18.97 6.07 0.30
N VAL A 23 17.74 5.78 0.71
CA VAL A 23 17.02 6.55 1.74
C VAL A 23 16.53 5.70 2.90
N THR A 24 16.30 6.38 4.00
CA THR A 24 15.71 5.85 5.22
C THR A 24 14.55 6.76 5.59
N ILE A 25 13.39 6.19 5.90
CA ILE A 25 12.18 6.92 6.28
C ILE A 25 11.76 6.46 7.67
N THR A 26 11.67 7.40 8.61
CA THR A 26 11.39 7.12 10.03
C THR A 26 10.26 8.00 10.50
N PRO A 27 9.22 7.47 11.17
CA PRO A 27 8.14 8.29 11.72
C PRO A 27 8.66 9.14 12.89
N SER A 28 8.16 10.36 13.02
CA SER A 28 8.47 11.26 14.13
C SER A 28 7.75 10.85 15.40
N ASN A 29 6.52 10.31 15.28
CA ASN A 29 5.72 9.80 16.38
C ASN A 29 5.34 8.34 16.13
N MET A 30 5.67 7.47 17.12
CA MET A 30 5.41 6.03 17.05
C MET A 30 4.00 5.65 17.53
N GLU A 31 3.34 6.53 18.29
CA GLU A 31 2.02 6.21 18.85
C GLU A 31 0.92 6.29 17.76
N ASN A 32 1.06 7.20 16.81
CA ASN A 32 0.12 7.32 15.69
C ASN A 32 0.85 7.50 14.35
N LEU A 33 1.20 6.39 13.74
CA LEU A 33 1.95 6.36 12.48
C LEU A 33 1.21 7.03 11.30
N TRP A 34 -0.13 7.07 11.36
CA TRP A 34 -0.95 7.67 10.32
C TRP A 34 -1.03 9.20 10.38
N GLU A 35 -0.82 9.77 11.54
CA GLU A 35 -0.81 11.23 11.77
C GLU A 35 0.61 11.76 11.98
N SER A 36 1.60 10.87 11.91
CA SER A 36 3.00 11.23 12.08
C SER A 36 3.59 11.81 10.82
N ASP A 37 4.47 12.77 10.98
CA ASP A 37 5.42 13.16 9.95
C ASP A 37 6.50 12.09 9.84
N TRP A 38 6.75 11.61 8.62
CA TRP A 38 7.81 10.66 8.34
C TRP A 38 9.02 11.43 7.82
N ILE A 39 10.10 11.40 8.58
CA ILE A 39 11.36 12.07 8.27
C ILE A 39 12.13 11.23 7.27
N ILE A 40 12.49 11.82 6.15
CA ILE A 40 13.27 11.21 5.08
C ILE A 40 14.71 11.66 5.22
N ALA A 41 15.67 10.71 5.27
CA ALA A 41 17.10 10.98 5.36
C ALA A 41 17.91 10.06 4.45
N PHE A 42 19.18 10.39 4.16
CA PHE A 42 20.08 9.47 3.48
C PHE A 42 20.39 8.26 4.37
N ARG A 43 20.50 7.08 3.76
CA ARG A 43 20.88 5.85 4.46
C ARG A 43 22.36 5.81 4.82
N LYS A 44 23.21 6.34 3.94
CA LYS A 44 24.67 6.36 4.11
C LYS A 44 25.16 7.81 4.12
N GLY A 45 26.12 8.10 5.00
CA GLY A 45 26.71 9.43 5.16
C GLY A 45 26.06 10.23 6.28
N GLU A 46 26.08 11.55 6.17
CA GLU A 46 25.42 12.44 7.11
C GLU A 46 23.91 12.16 7.12
N LYS A 47 23.33 12.07 8.31
CA LYS A 47 21.87 11.90 8.50
C LYS A 47 21.15 13.21 8.24
N GLU A 48 21.38 13.78 7.07
CA GLU A 48 20.74 15.01 6.66
C GLU A 48 19.31 14.71 6.26
N GLN A 49 18.39 15.54 6.74
CA GLN A 49 16.98 15.46 6.37
C GLN A 49 16.81 15.87 4.90
N LEU A 50 16.22 15.00 4.10
CA LEU A 50 15.92 15.21 2.69
C LEU A 50 14.55 15.82 2.47
N GLY A 51 13.63 15.62 3.41
CA GLY A 51 12.25 16.01 3.33
C GLY A 51 11.38 15.29 4.33
N THR A 52 10.06 15.37 4.12
CA THR A 52 9.04 14.72 4.93
C THR A 52 8.01 14.03 4.05
N ALA A 53 7.38 13.00 4.61
CA ALA A 53 6.18 12.39 4.04
C ALA A 53 5.11 12.30 5.12
N THR A 54 3.85 12.47 4.75
CA THR A 54 2.72 12.41 5.68
C THR A 54 1.53 11.69 5.06
N PHE A 55 0.73 11.03 5.90
CA PHE A 55 -0.59 10.51 5.55
C PHE A 55 -1.71 11.43 6.11
N ALA A 56 -1.39 12.71 6.34
CA ALA A 56 -2.31 13.68 6.91
C ALA A 56 -3.38 14.12 5.91
N GLY A 57 -4.63 14.14 6.33
CA GLY A 57 -5.77 14.55 5.55
C GLY A 57 -7.02 13.78 5.89
N GLU A 58 -8.10 14.05 5.16
CA GLU A 58 -9.37 13.35 5.33
C GLU A 58 -9.21 11.87 4.93
N LYS A 59 -9.35 10.98 5.91
CA LYS A 59 -9.29 9.54 5.71
C LYS A 59 -10.69 9.02 5.37
N LEU A 60 -10.88 8.65 4.13
CA LEU A 60 -12.04 7.86 3.74
C LEU A 60 -11.78 6.39 4.05
N LEU A 61 -12.84 5.62 4.36
CA LEU A 61 -12.71 4.20 4.64
C LEU A 61 -12.01 3.47 3.47
N GLY A 62 -10.82 2.94 3.75
CA GLY A 62 -10.00 2.22 2.76
C GLY A 62 -9.10 3.09 1.88
N THR A 63 -9.18 4.42 1.98
CA THR A 63 -8.36 5.38 1.23
C THR A 63 -7.57 6.26 2.20
N VAL A 64 -6.30 6.49 1.90
CA VAL A 64 -5.44 7.37 2.70
C VAL A 64 -4.75 8.39 1.80
N PRO A 65 -4.71 9.68 2.22
CA PRO A 65 -3.95 10.69 1.52
C PRO A 65 -2.45 10.52 1.81
N LEU A 66 -1.62 10.76 0.80
CA LEU A 66 -0.15 10.77 0.91
C LEU A 66 0.38 12.09 0.35
N SER A 67 1.13 12.81 1.16
CA SER A 67 1.93 13.96 0.75
C SER A 67 3.42 13.65 0.95
N VAL A 68 4.25 14.04 -0.01
CA VAL A 68 5.70 13.91 0.05
C VAL A 68 6.34 15.22 -0.36
N GLU A 69 7.11 15.81 0.55
CA GLU A 69 7.82 17.07 0.31
C GLU A 69 9.32 16.87 0.44
N LEU A 70 10.06 17.19 -0.63
CA LEU A 70 11.52 17.15 -0.64
C LEU A 70 12.06 18.58 -0.59
N ILE A 71 13.13 18.75 0.18
CA ILE A 71 13.92 19.99 0.19
C ILE A 71 14.40 20.28 -1.24
N PRO A 72 14.32 21.53 -1.75
CA PRO A 72 14.57 21.88 -3.15
C PRO A 72 15.89 21.34 -3.72
N ARG A 73 16.97 21.35 -2.94
CA ARG A 73 18.30 20.86 -3.37
C ARG A 73 18.38 19.35 -3.65
N TYR A 74 17.39 18.56 -3.16
CA TYR A 74 17.35 17.11 -3.34
C TYR A 74 16.30 16.66 -4.37
N ARG A 75 15.58 17.60 -4.94
CA ARG A 75 14.61 17.32 -6.01
C ARG A 75 15.35 16.91 -7.29
N ASN A 76 14.64 16.26 -8.20
CA ASN A 76 15.11 15.82 -9.53
C ASN A 76 16.21 14.75 -9.53
N ARG A 77 16.38 14.02 -8.42
CA ARG A 77 17.34 12.91 -8.28
C ARG A 77 16.69 11.52 -8.29
N GLY A 78 15.41 11.43 -8.67
CA GLY A 78 14.66 10.19 -8.65
C GLY A 78 14.15 9.77 -7.25
N LEU A 79 14.61 10.43 -6.19
CA LEU A 79 14.28 10.09 -4.80
C LEU A 79 12.76 10.14 -4.52
N GLY A 80 12.04 11.11 -5.11
CA GLY A 80 10.59 11.25 -4.89
C GLY A 80 9.81 9.99 -5.28
N THR A 81 10.11 9.41 -6.43
CA THR A 81 9.47 8.17 -6.89
C THR A 81 9.73 7.00 -5.96
N GLU A 82 10.97 6.86 -5.49
CA GLU A 82 11.38 5.80 -4.56
C GLU A 82 10.66 5.92 -3.22
N ILE A 83 10.64 7.12 -2.65
CA ILE A 83 9.97 7.44 -1.39
C ILE A 83 8.48 7.16 -1.49
N ILE A 84 7.81 7.65 -2.54
CA ILE A 84 6.38 7.41 -2.78
C ILE A 84 6.08 5.92 -2.81
N ARG A 85 6.88 5.12 -3.54
CA ARG A 85 6.71 3.66 -3.59
C ARG A 85 6.86 3.00 -2.24
N MET A 86 7.85 3.42 -1.44
CA MET A 86 8.06 2.89 -0.09
C MET A 86 6.87 3.18 0.81
N MET A 87 6.35 4.41 0.80
CA MET A 87 5.19 4.82 1.60
C MET A 87 3.91 4.10 1.17
N VAL A 88 3.68 3.96 -0.13
CA VAL A 88 2.54 3.20 -0.69
C VAL A 88 2.62 1.73 -0.29
N ASN A 89 3.79 1.11 -0.42
CA ASN A 89 3.97 -0.28 -0.03
C ASN A 89 3.69 -0.48 1.46
N TRP A 90 4.18 0.43 2.31
CA TRP A 90 3.88 0.41 3.73
C TRP A 90 2.37 0.55 4.02
N ALA A 91 1.71 1.51 3.39
CA ALA A 91 0.26 1.68 3.53
C ALA A 91 -0.51 0.41 3.15
N PHE A 92 -0.09 -0.25 2.08
CA PHE A 92 -0.74 -1.46 1.58
C PHE A 92 -0.46 -2.74 2.41
N LEU A 93 0.49 -2.72 3.36
CA LEU A 93 0.61 -3.79 4.35
C LEU A 93 -0.62 -3.87 5.27
N HIS A 94 -1.32 -2.75 5.45
CA HIS A 94 -2.52 -2.70 6.27
C HIS A 94 -3.73 -3.25 5.50
N LYS A 95 -4.48 -4.15 6.16
CA LYS A 95 -5.60 -4.88 5.52
C LYS A 95 -6.73 -3.97 5.06
N ASN A 96 -6.95 -2.86 5.77
CA ASN A 96 -8.06 -1.95 5.54
C ASN A 96 -7.75 -0.82 4.57
N ILE A 97 -6.51 -0.77 4.02
CA ILE A 97 -6.11 0.25 3.06
C ILE A 97 -6.07 -0.37 1.67
N PHE A 98 -6.86 0.19 0.76
CA PHE A 98 -7.01 -0.28 -0.62
C PHE A 98 -6.57 0.75 -1.65
N GLU A 99 -6.54 2.03 -1.26
CA GLU A 99 -6.19 3.13 -2.14
C GLU A 99 -5.33 4.16 -1.41
N VAL A 100 -4.34 4.69 -2.11
CA VAL A 100 -3.55 5.84 -1.67
C VAL A 100 -3.78 6.96 -2.67
N VAL A 101 -4.13 8.14 -2.17
CA VAL A 101 -4.42 9.34 -2.97
C VAL A 101 -3.35 10.39 -2.70
N SER A 102 -2.91 11.07 -3.73
CA SER A 102 -2.02 12.23 -3.61
C SER A 102 -2.56 13.39 -4.43
N LYS A 103 -2.52 14.58 -3.85
CA LYS A 103 -2.89 15.83 -4.50
C LYS A 103 -1.63 16.60 -4.85
N VAL A 104 -1.56 17.13 -6.06
CA VAL A 104 -0.41 17.88 -6.58
C VAL A 104 -0.90 19.08 -7.35
N GLU A 105 -0.19 20.20 -7.26
CA GLU A 105 -0.49 21.38 -8.08
C GLU A 105 -0.20 21.10 -9.55
N HIS A 106 -1.08 21.56 -10.43
CA HIS A 106 -0.96 21.39 -11.88
C HIS A 106 0.37 21.88 -12.45
N GLU A 107 0.94 22.94 -11.87
CA GLU A 107 2.22 23.53 -12.27
C GLU A 107 3.44 22.69 -11.83
N ASN A 108 3.23 21.65 -10.98
CA ASN A 108 4.31 20.81 -10.48
C ASN A 108 4.52 19.55 -11.34
N ASP A 109 4.93 19.74 -12.59
CA ASP A 109 5.22 18.64 -13.55
C ASP A 109 6.12 17.54 -12.97
N LYS A 110 7.06 17.93 -12.10
CA LYS A 110 8.01 16.98 -11.50
C LYS A 110 7.36 16.09 -10.45
N GLY A 111 6.43 16.66 -9.67
CA GLY A 111 5.59 15.92 -8.74
C GLY A 111 4.68 14.96 -9.48
N VAL A 112 4.02 15.42 -10.55
CA VAL A 112 3.18 14.60 -11.44
C VAL A 112 3.99 13.42 -12.01
N ASN A 113 5.16 13.69 -12.59
CA ASN A 113 6.03 12.65 -13.13
C ASN A 113 6.48 11.62 -12.07
N ALA A 114 6.76 12.07 -10.84
CA ALA A 114 7.14 11.17 -9.75
C ALA A 114 5.99 10.25 -9.35
N LEU A 115 4.76 10.78 -9.25
CA LEU A 115 3.54 10.01 -8.97
C LEU A 115 3.25 8.98 -10.08
N GLN A 116 3.28 9.40 -11.34
CA GLN A 116 3.06 8.51 -12.48
C GLN A 116 4.09 7.37 -12.53
N LYS A 117 5.38 7.68 -12.34
CA LYS A 117 6.45 6.66 -12.25
C LYS A 117 6.30 5.74 -11.05
N ALA A 118 5.67 6.21 -9.97
CA ALA A 118 5.33 5.37 -8.82
C ALA A 118 4.11 4.46 -9.07
N GLY A 119 3.36 4.69 -10.17
CA GLY A 119 2.21 3.89 -10.58
C GLY A 119 0.86 4.52 -10.25
N PHE A 120 0.84 5.79 -9.88
CA PHE A 120 -0.40 6.54 -9.68
C PHE A 120 -1.05 6.87 -11.03
N VAL A 121 -2.39 6.89 -11.01
CA VAL A 121 -3.22 7.22 -12.17
C VAL A 121 -4.00 8.49 -11.86
N PHE A 122 -4.11 9.38 -12.83
CA PHE A 122 -4.92 10.60 -12.74
C PHE A 122 -6.40 10.27 -12.50
N ARG A 123 -7.04 10.98 -11.59
CA ARG A 123 -8.46 10.80 -11.23
C ARG A 123 -9.33 12.00 -11.56
N GLY A 124 -8.77 13.18 -11.50
CA GLY A 124 -9.48 14.41 -11.76
C GLY A 124 -8.71 15.63 -11.26
N ASN A 125 -9.27 16.80 -11.51
CA ASN A 125 -8.73 18.07 -11.04
C ASN A 125 -9.81 18.88 -10.32
N GLU A 126 -9.40 19.60 -9.30
CA GLU A 126 -10.21 20.59 -8.58
C GLU A 126 -9.48 21.93 -8.66
N GLY A 127 -9.84 22.73 -9.66
CA GLY A 127 -9.16 24.01 -9.94
C GLY A 127 -7.71 23.79 -10.39
N LYS A 128 -6.75 24.24 -9.57
CA LYS A 128 -5.30 24.09 -9.85
C LYS A 128 -4.68 22.83 -9.28
N VAL A 129 -5.46 22.00 -8.58
CA VAL A 129 -4.97 20.80 -7.90
C VAL A 129 -5.43 19.56 -8.66
N GLU A 130 -4.49 18.73 -9.02
CA GLU A 130 -4.71 17.42 -9.65
C GLU A 130 -4.69 16.33 -8.60
N THR A 131 -5.61 15.40 -8.71
CA THR A 131 -5.73 14.24 -7.84
C THR A 131 -5.26 12.99 -8.56
N TYR A 132 -4.33 12.28 -7.96
CA TYR A 132 -3.78 11.02 -8.43
C TYR A 132 -4.04 9.93 -7.40
N SER A 133 -4.32 8.70 -7.82
CA SER A 133 -4.45 7.59 -6.90
C SER A 133 -3.79 6.31 -7.41
N ILE A 134 -3.40 5.46 -6.46
CA ILE A 134 -2.94 4.11 -6.73
C ILE A 134 -3.78 3.14 -5.90
N ILE A 135 -4.28 2.09 -6.57
CA ILE A 135 -5.12 1.08 -5.95
C ILE A 135 -4.28 -0.17 -5.70
N LYS A 136 -4.41 -0.75 -4.50
CA LYS A 136 -3.79 -2.03 -4.14
C LYS A 136 -4.21 -3.12 -5.12
N ARG A 137 -3.23 -3.72 -5.79
CA ARG A 137 -3.49 -4.84 -6.69
C ARG A 137 -4.11 -5.99 -5.91
N LYS A 138 -5.16 -6.57 -6.49
CA LYS A 138 -5.82 -7.75 -5.95
C LYS A 138 -4.95 -8.97 -6.20
N THR A 139 -4.68 -9.75 -5.17
CA THR A 139 -4.08 -11.08 -5.35
C THR A 139 -5.18 -12.00 -5.86
N ALA A 140 -5.01 -12.55 -7.06
CA ALA A 140 -5.94 -13.56 -7.60
C ALA A 140 -5.64 -14.90 -6.94
N TRP A 141 -6.36 -15.22 -5.87
CA TRP A 141 -6.23 -16.49 -5.17
C TRP A 141 -6.60 -17.69 -6.04
N THR A 142 -7.54 -17.49 -6.97
CA THR A 142 -7.94 -18.53 -7.94
C THR A 142 -6.76 -19.11 -8.69
N GLY A 143 -5.79 -18.28 -9.13
CA GLY A 143 -4.59 -18.75 -9.83
C GLY A 143 -3.67 -19.58 -8.94
N VAL A 144 -3.49 -19.18 -7.68
CA VAL A 144 -2.65 -19.91 -6.71
C VAL A 144 -3.26 -21.28 -6.41
N TYR A 145 -4.55 -21.32 -6.11
CA TYR A 145 -5.25 -22.59 -5.83
C TYR A 145 -5.33 -23.51 -7.05
N ALA A 146 -5.42 -22.97 -8.27
CA ALA A 146 -5.40 -23.78 -9.48
C ALA A 146 -4.09 -24.59 -9.60
N VAL A 147 -2.94 -23.97 -9.34
CA VAL A 147 -1.65 -24.66 -9.37
C VAL A 147 -1.59 -25.74 -8.30
N VAL A 148 -2.00 -25.45 -7.06
CA VAL A 148 -2.04 -26.43 -5.97
C VAL A 148 -2.97 -27.58 -6.32
N GLY A 149 -4.14 -27.30 -6.89
CA GLY A 149 -5.12 -28.32 -7.28
C GLY A 149 -4.61 -29.29 -8.35
N ILE A 150 -3.81 -28.79 -9.30
CA ILE A 150 -3.17 -29.65 -10.30
C ILE A 150 -2.26 -30.69 -9.62
N PHE A 151 -1.40 -30.25 -8.69
CA PHE A 151 -0.50 -31.16 -7.98
C PHE A 151 -1.26 -32.19 -7.13
N VAL A 152 -2.23 -31.75 -6.35
CA VAL A 152 -3.07 -32.63 -5.53
C VAL A 152 -3.87 -33.58 -6.40
N GLY A 153 -4.43 -33.09 -7.51
CA GLY A 153 -5.17 -33.91 -8.48
C GLY A 153 -4.33 -34.99 -9.13
N LEU A 154 -3.07 -34.69 -9.47
CA LEU A 154 -2.14 -35.69 -10.01
C LEU A 154 -1.84 -36.80 -9.00
N ILE A 155 -1.59 -36.46 -7.73
CA ILE A 155 -1.34 -37.46 -6.66
C ILE A 155 -2.59 -38.35 -6.48
N LEU A 156 -3.79 -37.76 -6.40
CA LEU A 156 -5.04 -38.50 -6.30
C LEU A 156 -5.28 -39.37 -7.52
N GLY A 157 -4.93 -38.91 -8.72
CA GLY A 157 -5.06 -39.66 -9.97
C GLY A 157 -4.19 -40.92 -10.00
N ILE A 158 -3.00 -40.87 -9.40
CA ILE A 158 -2.14 -42.05 -9.24
C ILE A 158 -2.79 -43.07 -8.30
N VAL A 159 -3.35 -42.61 -7.17
CA VAL A 159 -4.02 -43.48 -6.18
C VAL A 159 -5.25 -44.18 -6.77
N ILE A 160 -6.04 -43.47 -7.60
CA ILE A 160 -7.27 -43.99 -8.24
C ILE A 160 -6.93 -44.81 -9.50
N ASN A 161 -5.66 -44.92 -9.87
CA ASN A 161 -5.18 -45.52 -11.12
C ASN A 161 -5.79 -44.89 -12.39
N SER A 162 -6.12 -43.57 -12.31
CA SER A 162 -6.63 -42.78 -13.43
C SER A 162 -6.18 -41.33 -13.28
N VAL A 163 -5.00 -41.02 -13.84
CA VAL A 163 -4.38 -39.69 -13.76
C VAL A 163 -5.29 -38.62 -14.32
N TRP A 164 -6.04 -38.89 -15.38
CA TRP A 164 -6.95 -37.96 -16.03
C TRP A 164 -8.13 -37.56 -15.14
N LEU A 165 -8.74 -38.53 -14.44
CA LEU A 165 -9.81 -38.32 -13.50
C LEU A 165 -9.33 -37.48 -12.29
N GLY A 166 -8.18 -37.82 -11.73
CA GLY A 166 -7.59 -37.07 -10.62
C GLY A 166 -7.29 -35.61 -10.98
N PHE A 167 -6.72 -35.40 -12.17
CA PHE A 167 -6.46 -34.04 -12.68
C PHE A 167 -7.73 -33.17 -12.77
N VAL A 168 -8.80 -33.69 -13.36
CA VAL A 168 -10.06 -33.00 -13.53
C VAL A 168 -10.70 -32.67 -12.18
N ILE A 169 -10.76 -33.62 -11.25
CA ILE A 169 -11.31 -33.41 -9.90
C ILE A 169 -10.50 -32.37 -9.13
N GLY A 170 -9.17 -32.47 -9.14
CA GLY A 170 -8.28 -31.52 -8.46
C GLY A 170 -8.42 -30.10 -9.01
N LEU A 171 -8.57 -29.95 -10.32
CA LEU A 171 -8.73 -28.65 -10.97
C LEU A 171 -10.09 -28.02 -10.64
N ILE A 172 -11.18 -28.77 -10.69
CA ILE A 172 -12.53 -28.25 -10.35
C ILE A 172 -12.59 -27.84 -8.87
N ALA A 173 -12.10 -28.69 -7.96
CA ALA A 173 -12.11 -28.40 -6.53
C ALA A 173 -11.29 -27.13 -6.21
N SER A 174 -10.10 -26.99 -6.79
CA SER A 174 -9.22 -25.85 -6.54
C SER A 174 -9.76 -24.53 -7.10
N LEU A 175 -10.35 -24.56 -8.30
CA LEU A 175 -11.00 -23.38 -8.89
C LEU A 175 -12.20 -22.92 -8.05
N SER A 176 -12.98 -23.84 -7.52
CA SER A 176 -14.11 -23.53 -6.64
C SER A 176 -13.65 -22.85 -5.35
N VAL A 177 -12.63 -23.38 -4.69
CA VAL A 177 -12.05 -22.77 -3.48
C VAL A 177 -11.45 -21.40 -3.78
N GLY A 178 -10.68 -21.27 -4.87
CA GLY A 178 -10.09 -20.00 -5.28
C GLY A 178 -11.15 -18.92 -5.56
N ALA A 179 -12.23 -19.29 -6.26
CA ALA A 179 -13.35 -18.37 -6.54
C ALA A 179 -14.09 -17.90 -5.27
N ILE A 180 -14.29 -18.79 -4.30
CA ILE A 180 -14.88 -18.44 -3.00
C ILE A 180 -13.98 -17.43 -2.26
N MET A 181 -12.66 -17.68 -2.24
CA MET A 181 -11.70 -16.78 -1.58
C MET A 181 -11.67 -15.40 -2.26
N ASP A 182 -11.68 -15.36 -3.59
CA ASP A 182 -11.73 -14.11 -4.34
C ASP A 182 -13.03 -13.34 -4.11
N ASN A 183 -14.18 -14.02 -4.05
CA ASN A 183 -15.47 -13.41 -3.75
C ASN A 183 -15.54 -12.85 -2.32
N ASN A 184 -15.02 -13.57 -1.34
CA ASN A 184 -14.98 -13.10 0.05
C ASN A 184 -14.09 -11.86 0.19
N ALA A 185 -12.96 -11.81 -0.51
CA ALA A 185 -12.08 -10.65 -0.55
C ALA A 185 -12.77 -9.42 -1.21
N LEU A 186 -13.61 -9.63 -2.24
CA LEU A 186 -14.42 -8.58 -2.86
C LEU A 186 -15.48 -8.05 -1.89
N LYS A 187 -16.29 -8.94 -1.29
CA LYS A 187 -17.33 -8.55 -0.33
C LYS A 187 -16.76 -7.78 0.85
N TYR A 188 -15.60 -8.19 1.37
CA TYR A 188 -14.93 -7.46 2.44
C TYR A 188 -14.56 -6.03 2.00
N ARG A 189 -14.01 -5.88 0.80
CA ARG A 189 -13.66 -4.57 0.23
C ARG A 189 -14.89 -3.69 0.04
N GLU A 190 -15.96 -4.22 -0.52
CA GLU A 190 -17.25 -3.52 -0.70
C GLU A 190 -17.87 -3.12 0.63
N SER A 191 -17.79 -3.95 1.66
CA SER A 191 -18.31 -3.63 2.99
C SER A 191 -17.55 -2.49 3.66
N VAL A 192 -16.25 -2.35 3.39
CA VAL A 192 -15.42 -1.26 3.91
C VAL A 192 -15.66 0.02 3.12
N THR A 193 -15.71 -0.03 1.78
CA THR A 193 -15.96 1.15 0.92
C THR A 193 -17.42 1.61 0.95
N GLY A 194 -18.39 0.71 0.93
CA GLY A 194 -19.82 1.05 0.95
C GLY A 194 -20.28 1.72 2.26
N LYS A 195 -19.62 1.42 3.39
CA LYS A 195 -19.88 2.15 4.64
C LYS A 195 -19.46 3.63 4.56
N SER A 196 -18.50 3.99 3.69
CA SER A 196 -18.05 5.37 3.55
C SER A 196 -19.07 6.26 2.82
N GLU A 197 -19.71 5.76 1.77
CA GLU A 197 -20.71 6.54 1.04
C GLU A 197 -21.95 6.87 1.88
N HIS A 198 -22.34 5.95 2.79
CA HIS A 198 -23.46 6.19 3.70
C HIS A 198 -23.13 7.16 4.83
N SER A 199 -21.88 7.24 5.29
CA SER A 199 -21.46 8.17 6.34
C SER A 199 -21.34 9.60 5.82
N VAL A 200 -20.81 9.79 4.62
CA VAL A 200 -20.68 11.11 3.98
C VAL A 200 -22.06 11.72 3.65
N ARG A 201 -23.04 10.90 3.21
CA ARG A 201 -24.42 11.38 2.99
C ARG A 201 -25.16 11.81 4.27
N ARG A 202 -24.77 11.30 5.45
CA ARG A 202 -25.38 11.70 6.74
C ARG A 202 -24.74 12.94 7.35
N SER A 203 -23.49 13.24 7.03
CA SER A 203 -22.75 14.43 7.51
C SER A 203 -23.05 15.71 6.70
N GLY A 204 -23.68 15.62 5.56
CA GLY A 204 -24.02 16.71 4.66
C GLY A 204 -25.49 17.19 4.73
N LYS A 205 -26.21 16.89 5.84
CA LYS A 205 -27.56 17.41 6.09
C LYS A 205 -27.60 18.24 7.36
#